data_c554951dafe3606dacdae254e7b007be
#
_entry.id   c554951dafe3606dacdae254e7b007be
#
_cell.length_a   1.000
_cell.length_b   1.000
_cell.length_c   1.000
_cell.angle_alpha   90.00
_cell.angle_beta   90.00
_cell.angle_gamma   90.00
#
_symmetry.space_group_name_H-M   'P 1'
#
loop_
_entity.id
_entity.type
_entity.pdbx_description
1 polymer ?
#
loop_
_entity_poly.entity_id
_entity_poly.type
_entity_poly.pdbx_seq_one_letter_code
_entity_poly.pdbx_strand_id
1 'polypeptide(L)'
;NVLKGTFTFQDTQGWAEQVPLIGDETLVISYSTPGGGGTIIDAQYAGSETKPPNSEEITRQRFKVYDCVEIGAEEKTKIYQLSLVSEEYMFSKKMKVSKGYKGRSYSYMTKDIMKKLNKESEHLNKEVYIEETLSDQNVIVPNWTPFQAINFFASRSLSADIQPMEQEEGSENPPPTARPLGSLFVFYEKFGTGFFY
;
A
#
# COMPACT_ATOMS: atom_id res chain seq x y z
N ASN A 1 -6.27 -3.48 0.73
CA ASN A 1 -5.44 -4.27 -0.18
C ASN A 1 -4.02 -3.71 -0.20
N VAL A 2 -3.04 -4.56 0.09
CA VAL A 2 -1.61 -4.23 0.11
C VAL A 2 -0.88 -5.04 -0.93
N LEU A 3 0.29 -4.56 -1.33
CA LEU A 3 1.14 -5.28 -2.27
C LEU A 3 1.71 -6.54 -1.62
N LYS A 4 1.51 -7.64 -2.31
CA LYS A 4 2.10 -8.94 -2.01
C LYS A 4 2.63 -9.54 -3.29
N GLY A 5 3.64 -10.36 -3.19
CA GLY A 5 4.22 -11.03 -4.32
C GLY A 5 5.03 -12.24 -3.92
N THR A 6 5.46 -12.96 -4.93
CA THR A 6 6.41 -14.04 -4.79
C THR A 6 7.60 -13.77 -5.71
N PHE A 7 8.79 -14.06 -5.23
CA PHE A 7 10.01 -13.94 -5.99
C PHE A 7 10.71 -15.29 -5.99
N THR A 8 10.93 -15.86 -7.17
CA THR A 8 11.61 -17.15 -7.33
C THR A 8 13.00 -16.90 -7.87
N PHE A 9 14.00 -17.50 -7.25
CA PHE A 9 15.38 -17.42 -7.73
C PHE A 9 16.07 -18.79 -7.68
N GLN A 10 17.08 -18.92 -8.49
CA GLN A 10 17.88 -20.12 -8.62
C GLN A 10 19.24 -19.89 -7.97
N ASP A 11 19.57 -20.68 -6.97
CA ASP A 11 20.82 -20.61 -6.24
C ASP A 11 21.77 -21.73 -6.70
N THR A 12 22.83 -21.36 -7.37
CA THR A 12 23.90 -22.27 -7.85
C THR A 12 25.13 -22.23 -6.98
N GLN A 13 25.19 -21.29 -6.02
CA GLN A 13 26.39 -21.06 -5.18
C GLN A 13 26.17 -21.43 -3.70
N GLY A 14 24.96 -21.87 -3.34
CA GLY A 14 24.61 -22.16 -1.94
C GLY A 14 24.49 -20.90 -1.09
N TRP A 15 24.13 -19.78 -1.70
CA TRP A 15 24.02 -18.50 -1.02
C TRP A 15 22.95 -18.52 0.08
N ALA A 16 21.81 -19.12 -0.20
CA ALA A 16 20.72 -19.22 0.75
C ALA A 16 21.06 -20.06 2.01
N GLU A 17 22.04 -20.95 1.90
CA GLU A 17 22.56 -21.71 3.06
C GLU A 17 23.58 -20.92 3.87
N GLN A 18 24.33 -20.02 3.21
CA GLN A 18 25.36 -19.20 3.86
C GLN A 18 24.76 -17.97 4.56
N VAL A 19 23.70 -17.43 4.02
CA VAL A 19 22.98 -16.27 4.55
C VAL A 19 21.57 -16.73 4.96
N PRO A 20 21.37 -17.10 6.23
CA PRO A 20 20.07 -17.59 6.66
C PRO A 20 19.00 -16.51 6.49
N LEU A 21 17.99 -16.81 5.67
CA LEU A 21 16.82 -15.96 5.48
C LEU A 21 15.86 -16.20 6.65
N ILE A 22 15.80 -15.26 7.58
CA ILE A 22 15.04 -15.40 8.85
C ILE A 22 13.69 -14.68 8.82
N GLY A 23 13.36 -13.97 7.71
CA GLY A 23 12.08 -13.28 7.55
C GLY A 23 12.09 -11.82 8.01
N ASP A 24 13.25 -11.18 8.12
CA ASP A 24 13.39 -9.74 8.38
C ASP A 24 14.13 -9.01 7.26
N GLU A 25 14.48 -9.73 6.21
CA GLU A 25 15.18 -9.19 5.05
C GLU A 25 14.28 -8.24 4.26
N THR A 26 14.93 -7.25 3.64
CA THR A 26 14.26 -6.32 2.75
C THR A 26 14.73 -6.58 1.32
N LEU A 27 13.79 -6.91 0.45
CA LEU A 27 14.01 -6.99 -0.99
C LEU A 27 13.58 -5.68 -1.64
N VAL A 28 14.49 -5.04 -2.37
CA VAL A 28 14.20 -3.84 -3.16
C VAL A 28 14.08 -4.24 -4.62
N ILE A 29 12.90 -4.06 -5.19
CA ILE A 29 12.65 -4.29 -6.61
C ILE A 29 12.64 -2.95 -7.32
N SER A 30 13.50 -2.81 -8.31
CA SER A 30 13.55 -1.65 -9.20
C SER A 30 13.19 -2.09 -10.61
N TYR A 31 12.30 -1.35 -11.26
CA TYR A 31 11.96 -1.62 -12.66
C TYR A 31 11.74 -0.32 -13.43
N SER A 32 11.95 -0.40 -14.73
CA SER A 32 11.63 0.67 -15.68
C SER A 32 10.76 0.13 -16.81
N THR A 33 9.95 0.97 -17.41
CA THR A 33 9.16 0.60 -18.58
C THR A 33 10.05 0.59 -19.84
N PRO A 34 9.88 -0.41 -20.74
CA PRO A 34 10.57 -0.40 -22.04
C PRO A 34 10.21 0.87 -22.83
N GLY A 35 11.22 1.62 -23.28
CA GLY A 35 11.02 2.92 -23.95
C GLY A 35 11.36 4.14 -23.09
N GLY A 36 11.46 4.00 -21.79
CA GLY A 36 11.94 5.02 -20.84
C GLY A 36 13.42 4.88 -20.49
N GLY A 37 14.27 4.51 -21.42
CA GLY A 37 15.74 4.69 -21.34
C GLY A 37 16.51 3.93 -20.27
N GLY A 38 16.05 2.76 -19.80
CA GLY A 38 16.87 2.00 -18.86
C GLY A 38 16.29 0.65 -18.46
N THR A 39 16.90 -0.41 -18.91
CA THR A 39 16.62 -1.77 -18.45
C THR A 39 17.66 -2.13 -17.40
N ILE A 40 17.32 -2.09 -16.13
CA ILE A 40 18.11 -2.80 -15.12
C ILE A 40 17.14 -3.30 -14.05
N ILE A 41 16.99 -4.60 -13.97
CA ILE A 41 16.44 -5.27 -12.80
C ILE A 41 17.62 -5.48 -11.85
N ASP A 42 17.90 -4.50 -11.00
CA ASP A 42 18.87 -4.68 -9.93
C ASP A 42 18.09 -4.97 -8.62
N ALA A 43 18.14 -6.21 -8.21
CA ALA A 43 17.84 -6.57 -6.84
C ALA A 43 19.05 -6.14 -5.99
N GLN A 44 19.03 -4.94 -5.45
CA GLN A 44 20.08 -4.46 -4.55
C GLN A 44 19.66 -4.64 -3.10
N TYR A 45 20.52 -5.28 -2.33
CA TYR A 45 20.47 -5.28 -0.88
C TYR A 45 20.46 -3.84 -0.34
N ALA A 46 19.63 -3.61 0.66
CA ALA A 46 19.52 -2.31 1.32
C ALA A 46 20.87 -1.87 1.90
N GLY A 47 21.53 -0.94 1.24
CA GLY A 47 22.83 -0.42 1.69
C GLY A 47 23.52 0.56 0.73
N SER A 48 23.09 0.66 -0.51
CA SER A 48 23.72 1.58 -1.48
C SER A 48 22.72 2.57 -2.05
N GLU A 49 22.78 3.82 -1.59
CA GLU A 49 22.00 4.94 -2.10
C GLU A 49 22.62 5.61 -3.35
N THR A 50 23.26 4.89 -4.23
CA THR A 50 23.78 5.48 -5.45
C THR A 50 22.71 5.47 -6.55
N LYS A 51 22.09 6.63 -6.75
CA LYS A 51 21.22 6.91 -7.89
C LYS A 51 22.07 6.86 -9.17
N PRO A 52 21.78 5.98 -10.15
CA PRO A 52 22.50 5.98 -11.40
C PRO A 52 22.28 7.30 -12.15
N PRO A 53 23.32 7.90 -12.73
CA PRO A 53 23.19 9.12 -13.51
C PRO A 53 22.34 8.84 -14.77
N ASN A 54 21.33 9.62 -15.02
CA ASN A 54 20.40 9.56 -16.16
C ASN A 54 19.22 8.57 -16.06
N SER A 55 18.77 8.19 -14.88
CA SER A 55 17.53 7.40 -14.76
C SER A 55 16.31 8.28 -14.57
N GLU A 56 15.69 8.66 -15.68
CA GLU A 56 14.30 9.12 -15.67
C GLU A 56 13.43 7.91 -15.32
N GLU A 57 12.73 8.01 -14.18
CA GLU A 57 11.66 7.11 -13.72
C GLU A 57 12.01 5.63 -13.47
N ILE A 58 13.00 5.34 -12.64
CA ILE A 58 13.11 4.01 -12.04
C ILE A 58 12.15 3.95 -10.85
N THR A 59 11.13 3.13 -10.98
CA THR A 59 10.22 2.85 -9.88
C THR A 59 10.85 1.83 -8.95
N ARG A 60 10.97 2.17 -7.66
CA ARG A 60 11.51 1.30 -6.62
C ARG A 60 10.44 0.95 -5.62
N GLN A 61 10.37 -0.31 -5.25
CA GLN A 61 9.47 -0.79 -4.21
C GLN A 61 10.23 -1.68 -3.23
N ARG A 62 10.07 -1.40 -1.95
CA ARG A 62 10.62 -2.20 -0.86
C ARG A 62 9.60 -3.22 -0.38
N PHE A 63 10.05 -4.44 -0.22
CA PHE A 63 9.27 -5.53 0.33
C PHE A 63 10.00 -6.16 1.51
N LYS A 64 9.25 -6.60 2.49
CA LYS A 64 9.73 -7.52 3.51
C LYS A 64 9.53 -8.95 3.05
N VAL A 65 10.57 -9.75 3.19
CA VAL A 65 10.49 -11.21 3.03
C VAL A 65 9.92 -11.76 4.32
N TYR A 66 8.84 -12.52 4.26
CA TYR A 66 8.25 -13.12 5.45
C TYR A 66 8.26 -14.65 5.44
N ASP A 67 8.64 -15.23 4.30
CA ASP A 67 8.76 -16.67 4.16
C ASP A 67 9.74 -17.00 3.02
N CYS A 68 10.51 -18.07 3.18
CA CYS A 68 11.43 -18.59 2.20
C CYS A 68 11.31 -20.12 2.14
N VAL A 69 10.93 -20.64 0.99
CA VAL A 69 10.72 -22.07 0.78
C VAL A 69 11.60 -22.57 -0.35
N GLU A 70 12.29 -23.69 -0.14
CA GLU A 70 12.94 -24.43 -1.22
C GLU A 70 11.83 -25.19 -1.99
N ILE A 71 11.68 -24.88 -3.27
CA ILE A 71 10.64 -25.47 -4.14
C ILE A 71 11.17 -26.51 -5.11
N GLY A 72 12.50 -26.60 -5.24
CA GLY A 72 13.14 -27.60 -6.08
C GLY A 72 14.64 -27.67 -5.87
N ALA A 73 15.20 -28.83 -6.14
CA ALA A 73 16.65 -29.06 -6.13
C ALA A 73 17.05 -29.91 -7.33
N GLU A 74 18.06 -29.50 -8.06
CA GLU A 74 18.72 -30.25 -9.13
C GLU A 74 20.21 -30.31 -8.81
N GLU A 75 20.86 -31.45 -8.94
CA GLU A 75 22.25 -31.82 -8.62
C GLU A 75 23.15 -30.76 -7.93
N LYS A 76 23.21 -29.52 -8.44
CA LYS A 76 24.02 -28.40 -7.93
C LYS A 76 23.27 -27.08 -7.78
N THR A 77 21.97 -27.11 -8.00
CA THR A 77 21.15 -25.91 -8.06
C THR A 77 19.92 -26.08 -7.20
N LYS A 78 19.67 -25.16 -6.32
CA LYS A 78 18.43 -25.10 -5.54
C LYS A 78 17.56 -23.95 -6.01
N ILE A 79 16.26 -24.16 -5.99
CA ILE A 79 15.28 -23.17 -6.38
C ILE A 79 14.50 -22.75 -5.13
N TYR A 80 14.55 -21.47 -4.82
CA TYR A 80 13.87 -20.88 -3.68
C TYR A 80 12.76 -19.96 -4.12
N GLN A 81 11.69 -19.95 -3.34
CA GLN A 81 10.59 -19.00 -3.46
C GLN A 81 10.51 -18.15 -2.20
N LEU A 82 10.61 -16.83 -2.37
CA LEU A 82 10.41 -15.84 -1.33
C LEU A 82 8.97 -15.32 -1.39
N SER A 83 8.31 -15.29 -0.25
CA SER A 83 7.03 -14.63 -0.08
C SER A 83 7.26 -13.20 0.40
N LEU A 84 6.73 -12.25 -0.37
CA LEU A 84 6.96 -10.82 -0.20
C LEU A 84 5.69 -10.08 0.22
N VAL A 85 5.85 -9.08 1.07
CA VAL A 85 4.77 -8.16 1.44
C VAL A 85 5.33 -6.74 1.57
N SER A 86 4.50 -5.72 1.33
CA SER A 86 4.92 -4.34 1.52
C SER A 86 5.37 -4.09 2.97
N GLU A 87 6.41 -3.30 3.13
CA GLU A 87 7.00 -2.97 4.43
C GLU A 87 5.96 -2.31 5.35
N GLU A 88 5.12 -1.45 4.80
CA GLU A 88 4.04 -0.76 5.50
C GLU A 88 3.01 -1.73 6.13
N TYR A 89 2.75 -2.84 5.44
CA TYR A 89 1.86 -3.85 5.99
C TYR A 89 2.43 -4.51 7.24
N MET A 90 3.73 -4.80 7.24
CA MET A 90 4.41 -5.36 8.41
C MET A 90 4.37 -4.39 9.59
N PHE A 91 4.64 -3.09 9.36
CA PHE A 91 4.49 -2.06 10.39
C PHE A 91 3.05 -1.94 10.87
N SER A 92 2.09 -1.93 9.96
CA SER A 92 0.66 -1.91 10.31
C SER A 92 0.27 -3.09 11.21
N LYS A 93 0.85 -4.27 11.03
CA LYS A 93 0.57 -5.44 11.88
C LYS A 93 1.14 -5.30 13.28
N LYS A 94 2.30 -4.68 13.42
CA LYS A 94 2.97 -4.46 14.70
C LYS A 94 2.30 -3.33 15.53
N MET A 95 1.62 -2.40 14.86
CA MET A 95 1.00 -1.24 15.50
C MET A 95 -0.49 -1.45 15.80
N LYS A 96 -0.94 -0.87 16.91
CA LYS A 96 -2.36 -0.85 17.30
C LYS A 96 -2.83 0.59 17.50
N VAL A 97 -4.04 0.86 17.04
CA VAL A 97 -4.70 2.15 17.17
C VAL A 97 -5.90 2.01 18.08
N SER A 98 -5.88 2.76 19.19
CA SER A 98 -7.00 2.95 20.08
C SER A 98 -7.29 4.45 20.13
N LYS A 99 -8.32 4.92 19.45
CA LYS A 99 -8.64 6.34 19.37
C LYS A 99 -10.13 6.58 19.12
N GLY A 100 -10.70 7.54 19.85
CA GLY A 100 -12.02 8.09 19.58
C GLY A 100 -11.93 9.30 18.66
N TYR A 101 -12.76 9.35 17.64
CA TYR A 101 -12.97 10.50 16.77
C TYR A 101 -14.38 11.03 16.98
N LYS A 102 -14.52 12.33 17.13
CA LYS A 102 -15.81 13.00 17.29
C LYS A 102 -15.94 14.13 16.28
N GLY A 103 -17.00 14.10 15.46
CA GLY A 103 -17.26 15.10 14.44
C GLY A 103 -16.09 15.19 13.43
N ARG A 104 -15.71 14.08 12.81
CA ARG A 104 -14.64 14.05 11.80
C ARG A 104 -15.05 13.18 10.63
N SER A 105 -14.64 13.57 9.41
CA SER A 105 -14.83 12.77 8.21
C SER A 105 -13.92 11.54 8.20
N TYR A 106 -14.30 10.50 7.47
CA TYR A 106 -13.47 9.31 7.33
C TYR A 106 -12.14 9.61 6.63
N SER A 107 -12.12 10.53 5.66
CA SER A 107 -10.89 11.01 5.03
C SER A 107 -9.92 11.63 6.04
N TYR A 108 -10.42 12.45 6.97
CA TYR A 108 -9.60 12.99 8.06
C TYR A 108 -9.04 11.89 8.97
N MET A 109 -9.89 10.93 9.37
CA MET A 109 -9.46 9.81 10.22
C MET A 109 -8.38 8.96 9.55
N THR A 110 -8.52 8.71 8.25
CA THR A 110 -7.54 7.98 7.43
C THR A 110 -6.22 8.74 7.35
N LYS A 111 -6.25 10.06 7.08
CA LYS A 111 -5.06 10.92 7.08
C LYS A 111 -4.31 10.86 8.42
N ASP A 112 -5.04 10.93 9.53
CA ASP A 112 -4.48 10.88 10.89
C ASP A 112 -3.80 9.54 11.19
N ILE A 113 -4.42 8.41 10.81
CA ILE A 113 -3.85 7.08 11.00
C ILE A 113 -2.62 6.87 10.11
N MET A 114 -2.67 7.26 8.85
CA MET A 114 -1.54 7.14 7.93
C MET A 114 -0.36 8.01 8.37
N LYS A 115 -0.62 9.24 8.84
CA LYS A 115 0.42 10.10 9.42
C LYS A 115 1.11 9.45 10.62
N LYS A 116 0.34 8.76 11.47
CA LYS A 116 0.89 8.02 12.61
C LYS A 116 1.74 6.83 12.15
N LEU A 117 1.27 6.08 11.16
CA LEU A 117 2.00 4.96 10.58
C LEU A 117 3.34 5.44 9.98
N ASN A 118 3.34 6.50 9.18
CA ASN A 118 4.54 7.06 8.56
C ASN A 118 5.53 7.62 9.59
N LYS A 119 5.05 8.13 10.74
CA LYS A 119 5.93 8.65 11.80
C LYS A 119 6.69 7.53 12.53
N GLU A 120 6.07 6.38 12.71
CA GLU A 120 6.67 5.22 13.38
C GLU A 120 7.69 4.48 12.49
N SER A 121 7.67 4.73 11.20
CA SER A 121 8.53 4.08 10.21
C SER A 121 9.44 5.12 9.55
N GLU A 122 10.69 5.20 10.00
CA GLU A 122 11.67 6.21 9.54
C GLU A 122 11.95 6.18 8.03
N HIS A 123 11.59 5.08 7.36
CA HIS A 123 11.90 4.85 5.94
C HIS A 123 10.68 4.88 5.01
N LEU A 124 9.47 5.06 5.55
CA LEU A 124 8.23 5.02 4.78
C LEU A 124 7.76 6.44 4.46
N ASN A 125 8.12 6.93 3.29
CA ASN A 125 7.67 8.22 2.74
C ASN A 125 6.73 8.01 1.54
N LYS A 126 5.87 6.99 1.58
CA LYS A 126 4.87 6.84 0.53
C LYS A 126 3.81 7.93 0.63
N GLU A 127 3.51 8.52 -0.49
CA GLU A 127 2.43 9.47 -0.61
C GLU A 127 1.09 8.79 -0.33
N VAL A 128 0.16 9.54 0.23
CA VAL A 128 -1.19 9.04 0.53
C VAL A 128 -2.18 9.95 -0.16
N TYR A 129 -2.83 9.42 -1.18
CA TYR A 129 -3.87 10.11 -1.93
C TYR A 129 -5.22 9.77 -1.30
N ILE A 130 -5.87 10.76 -0.73
CA ILE A 130 -7.13 10.58 -0.01
C ILE A 130 -8.18 11.50 -0.62
N GLU A 131 -9.22 10.90 -1.19
CA GLU A 131 -10.42 11.59 -1.62
C GLU A 131 -11.23 12.04 -0.40
N GLU A 132 -11.79 13.25 -0.47
CA GLU A 132 -12.57 13.77 0.63
C GLU A 132 -13.91 13.03 0.75
N THR A 133 -14.27 12.73 2.00
CA THR A 133 -15.49 11.99 2.31
C THR A 133 -16.55 12.88 2.91
N LEU A 134 -17.80 12.60 2.54
CA LEU A 134 -18.97 13.31 3.04
C LEU A 134 -19.20 13.01 4.53
N SER A 135 -19.72 14.02 5.24
CA SER A 135 -20.23 14.00 6.62
C SER A 135 -19.25 13.62 7.74
N ASP A 136 -19.45 14.30 8.84
CA ASP A 136 -18.74 14.06 10.09
C ASP A 136 -19.34 12.88 10.85
N GLN A 137 -18.48 12.03 11.37
CA GLN A 137 -18.84 10.82 12.09
C GLN A 137 -18.25 10.79 13.49
N ASN A 138 -18.91 10.05 14.38
CA ASN A 138 -18.39 9.72 15.70
C ASN A 138 -17.98 8.23 15.70
N VAL A 139 -16.68 7.97 15.80
CA VAL A 139 -16.13 6.61 15.67
C VAL A 139 -15.14 6.34 16.79
N ILE A 140 -15.22 5.15 17.36
CA ILE A 140 -14.20 4.62 18.27
C ILE A 140 -13.47 3.49 17.56
N VAL A 141 -12.16 3.60 17.45
CA VAL A 141 -11.27 2.56 16.93
C VAL A 141 -10.77 1.74 18.12
N PRO A 142 -11.23 0.48 18.27
CA PRO A 142 -10.93 -0.31 19.47
C PRO A 142 -9.72 -1.21 19.24
N ASN A 143 -8.52 -0.71 19.42
CA ASN A 143 -7.27 -1.48 19.33
C ASN A 143 -7.09 -2.25 18.00
N TRP A 144 -7.49 -1.66 16.89
CA TRP A 144 -7.32 -2.24 15.56
C TRP A 144 -5.94 -1.94 14.98
N THR A 145 -5.53 -2.74 13.99
CA THR A 145 -4.38 -2.35 13.17
C THR A 145 -4.76 -1.16 12.28
N PRO A 146 -3.79 -0.30 11.89
CA PRO A 146 -4.04 0.84 11.00
C PRO A 146 -4.87 0.47 9.77
N PHE A 147 -4.47 -0.56 9.04
CA PHE A 147 -5.17 -0.95 7.81
C PHE A 147 -6.55 -1.57 8.06
N GLN A 148 -6.77 -2.21 9.21
CA GLN A 148 -8.12 -2.64 9.59
C GLN A 148 -9.04 -1.44 9.82
N ALA A 149 -8.55 -0.41 10.53
CA ALA A 149 -9.32 0.81 10.76
C ALA A 149 -9.64 1.55 9.46
N ILE A 150 -8.65 1.70 8.56
CA ILE A 150 -8.84 2.36 7.26
C ILE A 150 -9.82 1.59 6.37
N ASN A 151 -9.73 0.26 6.31
CA ASN A 151 -10.69 -0.54 5.54
C ASN A 151 -12.12 -0.44 6.11
N PHE A 152 -12.25 -0.34 7.44
CA PHE A 152 -13.55 -0.08 8.06
C PHE A 152 -14.09 1.30 7.66
N PHE A 153 -13.26 2.34 7.61
CA PHE A 153 -13.67 3.66 7.15
C PHE A 153 -14.06 3.64 5.68
N ALA A 154 -13.23 3.04 4.82
CA ALA A 154 -13.51 2.93 3.39
C ALA A 154 -14.87 2.28 3.11
N SER A 155 -15.20 1.19 3.82
CA SER A 155 -16.48 0.50 3.64
C SER A 155 -17.72 1.32 4.02
N ARG A 156 -17.54 2.48 4.65
CA ARG A 156 -18.61 3.37 5.12
C ARG A 156 -18.54 4.77 4.56
N SER A 157 -17.52 5.04 3.76
CA SER A 157 -17.30 6.35 3.16
C SER A 157 -18.26 6.60 2.00
N LEU A 158 -18.64 7.87 1.87
CA LEU A 158 -19.36 8.40 0.71
C LEU A 158 -18.52 9.57 0.18
N SER A 159 -18.46 9.76 -1.14
CA SER A 159 -17.73 10.87 -1.75
C SER A 159 -18.36 12.22 -1.40
N ALA A 160 -17.50 13.20 -1.15
CA ALA A 160 -17.94 14.59 -0.99
C ALA A 160 -18.30 15.24 -2.33
N ASP A 161 -17.78 14.72 -3.45
CA ASP A 161 -17.97 15.25 -4.81
C ASP A 161 -19.31 14.84 -5.45
N ILE A 162 -20.33 14.60 -4.65
CA ILE A 162 -21.67 14.37 -5.16
C ILE A 162 -22.18 15.72 -5.69
N GLN A 163 -22.04 15.95 -6.98
CA GLN A 163 -22.69 17.08 -7.65
C GLN A 163 -24.21 16.88 -7.56
N PRO A 164 -24.95 17.84 -6.98
CA PRO A 164 -26.40 17.82 -7.12
C PRO A 164 -26.72 17.87 -8.63
N MET A 165 -27.56 16.94 -9.11
CA MET A 165 -28.09 17.08 -10.46
C MET A 165 -28.73 18.47 -10.52
N GLU A 166 -28.28 19.30 -11.47
CA GLU A 166 -28.90 20.57 -11.76
C GLU A 166 -30.40 20.30 -11.96
N GLN A 167 -31.22 20.90 -11.15
CA GLN A 167 -32.67 20.87 -11.34
C GLN A 167 -32.94 21.69 -12.58
N GLU A 168 -33.39 21.06 -13.66
CA GLU A 168 -34.00 21.79 -14.73
C GLU A 168 -35.21 22.56 -14.16
N GLU A 169 -35.10 23.88 -14.07
CA GLU A 169 -36.19 24.75 -13.67
C GLU A 169 -37.36 24.53 -14.63
N GLY A 170 -38.41 23.85 -14.19
CA GLY A 170 -39.62 23.64 -14.95
C GLY A 170 -40.23 22.25 -14.91
N SER A 171 -39.63 21.30 -14.20
CA SER A 171 -40.22 19.97 -14.06
C SER A 171 -41.30 19.96 -12.96
N GLU A 172 -42.53 19.71 -13.31
CA GLU A 172 -43.68 19.58 -12.39
C GLU A 172 -43.57 18.35 -11.44
N ASN A 173 -42.65 17.45 -11.71
CA ASN A 173 -42.37 16.32 -10.84
C ASN A 173 -40.95 16.48 -10.25
N PRO A 174 -40.78 16.63 -8.92
CA PRO A 174 -39.47 16.61 -8.33
C PRO A 174 -38.82 15.25 -8.70
N PRO A 175 -37.57 15.25 -9.24
CA PRO A 175 -36.89 14.02 -9.50
C PRO A 175 -36.82 13.23 -8.17
N PRO A 176 -36.94 11.90 -8.21
CA PRO A 176 -36.77 11.10 -7.01
C PRO A 176 -35.46 11.53 -6.37
N THR A 177 -35.53 12.00 -5.13
CA THR A 177 -34.39 12.50 -4.34
C THR A 177 -33.16 11.67 -4.71
N ALA A 178 -32.22 12.29 -5.42
CA ALA A 178 -31.06 11.59 -5.93
C ALA A 178 -30.38 10.93 -4.75
N ARG A 179 -30.61 9.64 -4.58
CA ARG A 179 -29.85 8.87 -3.59
C ARG A 179 -28.41 9.00 -4.05
N PRO A 180 -27.51 9.45 -3.17
CA PRO A 180 -26.12 9.48 -3.54
C PRO A 180 -25.78 8.10 -4.10
N LEU A 181 -25.42 8.04 -5.37
CA LEU A 181 -24.89 6.82 -5.97
C LEU A 181 -23.71 6.45 -5.06
N GLY A 182 -23.86 5.35 -4.30
CA GLY A 182 -22.91 4.96 -3.29
C GLY A 182 -21.54 4.84 -3.94
N SER A 183 -20.68 5.83 -3.70
CA SER A 183 -19.29 5.75 -4.12
C SER A 183 -18.64 4.62 -3.33
N LEU A 184 -18.06 3.67 -4.03
CA LEU A 184 -17.30 2.59 -3.42
C LEU A 184 -15.89 3.10 -3.12
N PHE A 185 -15.60 3.38 -1.86
CA PHE A 185 -14.24 3.65 -1.43
C PHE A 185 -13.48 2.36 -1.24
N VAL A 186 -12.26 2.31 -1.78
CA VAL A 186 -11.36 1.17 -1.65
C VAL A 186 -9.99 1.67 -1.24
N PHE A 187 -9.51 1.19 -0.09
CA PHE A 187 -8.13 1.42 0.31
C PHE A 187 -7.22 0.39 -0.35
N TYR A 188 -6.22 0.86 -1.09
CA TYR A 188 -5.24 0.00 -1.75
C TYR A 188 -3.89 0.68 -1.90
N GLU A 189 -2.87 -0.13 -2.05
CA GLU A 189 -1.49 0.26 -2.33
C GLU A 189 -1.18 0.04 -3.80
N LYS A 190 -0.53 1.04 -4.43
CA LYS A 190 -0.06 0.97 -5.81
C LYS A 190 1.45 0.91 -5.83
N PHE A 191 2.00 0.06 -6.70
CA PHE A 191 3.43 -0.15 -6.85
C PHE A 191 4.15 1.16 -7.22
N GLY A 192 5.20 1.49 -6.47
CA GLY A 192 6.05 2.65 -6.71
C GLY A 192 5.42 4.03 -6.50
N THR A 193 4.13 4.11 -6.14
CA THR A 193 3.44 5.39 -6.02
C THR A 193 3.03 5.68 -4.57
N GLY A 194 2.16 4.86 -4.00
CA GLY A 194 1.65 5.15 -2.67
C GLY A 194 0.34 4.44 -2.34
N PHE A 195 -0.39 5.00 -1.37
CA PHE A 195 -1.70 4.53 -0.97
C PHE A 195 -2.82 5.41 -1.51
N PHE A 196 -3.92 4.80 -1.86
CA PHE A 196 -5.14 5.44 -2.36
C PHE A 196 -6.32 5.08 -1.46
N TYR A 197 -7.18 6.07 -1.25
CA TYR A 197 -8.38 5.95 -0.44
C TYR A 197 -9.51 6.75 -1.05
#